data_2eeed91c511333766fd3c79407dcdc49
#
_entry.id   2eeed91c511333766fd3c79407dcdc49
#
_cell.length_a   1.000
_cell.length_b   1.000
_cell.length_c   1.000
_cell.angle_alpha   90.00
_cell.angle_beta   90.00
_cell.angle_gamma   90.00
#
_symmetry.space_group_name_H-M   'P 1'
#
loop_
_entity.id
_entity.type
_entity.pdbx_description
1 polymer ?
#
loop_
_entity_poly.entity_id
_entity_poly.type
_entity_poly.pdbx_seq_one_letter_code
_entity_poly.pdbx_strand_id
1 'polypeptide(L)'
;MGIFKSIVALFTSVVMFFGTVWNAGISAVNSYSFTVDTSELGDVLVNPASNVNIWSIQGNPFVGVKINEENNIFEFVDYIQLMQCTGGNADRDLFKDPYDRTVLDDYDFTKLIENCRGIIGLGAKPMLKLGSVPLKYSAKASEDEYFGTNVYPPDDYDVYYNYIAAIAQALVDEFGKEEVLSWRFGVMTEFENSQWFMAVSGDPDESAVEYCKLYDYTVQALIDVIGEDVFVGAHAMVVTEGLWDERAFINHCASGTNYKTGEKGSRICYLAASFYDYSPGEETSGMNFEKTMKHLKNAAEKAGLKGLIFGVDEGRLLCGNTRGSSDNQLLTRTVGYTYQAAYDARIYRTMFNNNINYFSSWSFLSGGLINGNPTVSYHVASNAAKFDGAKLAETKKTYRALFPNIEVDAVSAYNEETQTVHVMAYNYKNDVDYKNTAKINFTLKVPQFDCEKVRVTAYVIDDDCNYFDEWQEDRVTYGIGDDCFDWSPDDPEIGSTTTLSAQWAREIYFNELEAKYKECSKLEPVVSEAEVKNGKVKLDIKLDPKAVVFYEITQVK
;
A
#
# COMPACT_ATOMS: atom_id res chain seq x y z
N MET A 1 24.61 -39.80 46.19
CA MET A 1 23.71 -39.70 45.02
C MET A 1 22.36 -39.07 45.36
N GLY A 2 21.82 -39.17 46.55
CA GLY A 2 20.53 -38.58 46.98
C GLY A 2 20.59 -37.04 47.14
N ILE A 3 21.65 -36.49 47.73
CA ILE A 3 21.76 -35.08 48.02
C ILE A 3 21.87 -34.24 46.71
N PHE A 4 22.58 -34.75 45.71
CA PHE A 4 22.70 -34.07 44.40
C PHE A 4 21.37 -33.98 43.62
N LYS A 5 20.54 -35.04 43.70
CA LYS A 5 19.20 -35.02 43.11
C LYS A 5 18.27 -34.03 43.79
N SER A 6 18.36 -33.93 45.12
CA SER A 6 17.56 -32.96 45.90
C SER A 6 17.94 -31.52 45.63
N ILE A 7 19.24 -31.22 45.44
CA ILE A 7 19.73 -29.87 45.09
C ILE A 7 19.30 -29.47 43.64
N VAL A 8 19.38 -30.42 42.69
CA VAL A 8 18.96 -30.13 41.32
C VAL A 8 17.44 -29.93 41.27
N ALA A 9 16.66 -30.74 41.99
CA ALA A 9 15.18 -30.57 42.06
C ALA A 9 14.79 -29.22 42.68
N LEU A 10 15.50 -28.81 43.75
CA LEU A 10 15.26 -27.51 44.40
C LEU A 10 15.62 -26.34 43.44
N PHE A 11 16.75 -26.44 42.75
CA PHE A 11 17.17 -25.42 41.79
C PHE A 11 16.19 -25.32 40.61
N THR A 12 15.74 -26.43 40.06
CA THR A 12 14.74 -26.47 38.98
C THR A 12 13.40 -25.91 39.45
N SER A 13 12.97 -26.21 40.67
CA SER A 13 11.72 -25.68 41.23
C SER A 13 11.79 -24.18 41.50
N VAL A 14 12.93 -23.69 41.95
CA VAL A 14 13.18 -22.27 42.17
C VAL A 14 13.22 -21.51 40.84
N VAL A 15 13.89 -22.04 39.82
CA VAL A 15 13.93 -21.44 38.46
C VAL A 15 12.54 -21.42 37.83
N MET A 16 11.76 -22.51 37.95
CA MET A 16 10.38 -22.53 37.48
C MET A 16 9.48 -21.57 38.25
N PHE A 17 9.62 -21.49 39.59
CA PHE A 17 8.86 -20.56 40.41
C PHE A 17 9.17 -19.10 40.04
N PHE A 18 10.45 -18.73 39.94
CA PHE A 18 10.84 -17.39 39.50
C PHE A 18 10.44 -17.11 38.05
N GLY A 19 10.53 -18.09 37.17
CA GLY A 19 10.04 -17.97 35.79
C GLY A 19 8.52 -17.74 35.73
N THR A 20 7.74 -18.47 36.52
CA THR A 20 6.26 -18.33 36.57
C THR A 20 5.87 -17.02 37.23
N VAL A 21 6.52 -16.61 38.33
CA VAL A 21 6.27 -15.32 39.00
C VAL A 21 6.73 -14.16 38.12
N TRP A 22 7.84 -14.31 37.41
CA TRP A 22 8.34 -13.32 36.46
C TRP A 22 7.39 -13.14 35.29
N ASN A 23 6.95 -14.24 34.66
CA ASN A 23 5.99 -14.19 33.57
C ASN A 23 4.61 -13.65 34.00
N ALA A 24 4.10 -14.09 35.16
CA ALA A 24 2.86 -13.57 35.72
C ALA A 24 2.99 -12.08 36.13
N GLY A 25 4.16 -11.68 36.68
CA GLY A 25 4.45 -10.27 37.01
C GLY A 25 4.57 -9.38 35.77
N ILE A 26 5.19 -9.89 34.70
CA ILE A 26 5.32 -9.17 33.44
C ILE A 26 3.95 -9.01 32.76
N SER A 27 3.15 -10.06 32.71
CA SER A 27 1.80 -9.99 32.10
C SER A 27 0.84 -9.09 32.89
N ALA A 28 0.99 -9.01 34.22
CA ALA A 28 0.16 -8.16 35.08
C ALA A 28 0.52 -6.66 34.98
N VAL A 29 1.69 -6.31 34.42
CA VAL A 29 2.21 -4.93 34.37
C VAL A 29 2.22 -4.37 32.94
N ASN A 30 2.00 -5.18 31.91
CA ASN A 30 2.09 -4.75 30.51
C ASN A 30 0.77 -4.15 30.03
N SER A 31 0.46 -2.94 30.50
CA SER A 31 -0.77 -2.24 30.15
C SER A 31 -0.48 -0.88 29.49
N TYR A 32 -1.25 -0.57 28.48
CA TYR A 32 -1.21 0.65 27.70
C TYR A 32 -2.53 1.40 27.89
N SER A 33 -2.48 2.70 28.07
CA SER A 33 -3.66 3.54 28.21
C SER A 33 -3.63 4.66 27.19
N PHE A 34 -4.71 4.83 26.48
CA PHE A 34 -4.91 5.88 25.49
C PHE A 34 -6.01 6.83 25.97
N THR A 35 -5.72 8.12 25.97
CA THR A 35 -6.73 9.17 26.14
C THR A 35 -6.98 9.79 24.79
N VAL A 36 -8.20 9.66 24.31
CA VAL A 36 -8.70 10.27 23.08
C VAL A 36 -9.49 11.51 23.46
N ASP A 37 -9.22 12.62 22.79
CA ASP A 37 -9.95 13.88 23.03
C ASP A 37 -10.54 14.39 21.72
N THR A 38 -11.86 14.23 21.56
CA THR A 38 -12.56 14.67 20.36
C THR A 38 -12.94 16.15 20.38
N SER A 39 -12.55 16.90 21.41
CA SER A 39 -12.62 18.37 21.39
C SER A 39 -11.40 19.00 20.69
N GLU A 40 -10.32 18.28 20.57
CA GLU A 40 -9.07 18.69 19.91
C GLU A 40 -8.96 17.94 18.59
N LEU A 41 -9.48 18.52 17.51
CA LEU A 41 -9.52 17.94 16.18
C LEU A 41 -8.47 18.58 15.27
N GLY A 42 -7.75 17.73 14.54
CA GLY A 42 -6.75 18.08 13.55
C GLY A 42 -7.28 18.02 12.12
N ASP A 43 -6.41 17.56 11.22
CA ASP A 43 -6.68 17.49 9.79
C ASP A 43 -7.82 16.49 9.47
N VAL A 44 -8.49 16.73 8.34
CA VAL A 44 -9.43 15.77 7.77
C VAL A 44 -8.63 14.61 7.19
N LEU A 45 -8.97 13.40 7.59
CA LEU A 45 -8.37 12.18 7.11
C LEU A 45 -8.94 11.78 5.76
N VAL A 46 -8.12 11.11 4.97
CA VAL A 46 -8.51 10.51 3.70
C VAL A 46 -8.30 9.00 3.78
N ASN A 47 -9.02 8.28 2.95
CA ASN A 47 -8.90 6.83 2.85
C ASN A 47 -7.46 6.42 2.44
N PRO A 48 -6.68 5.79 3.32
CA PRO A 48 -5.29 5.44 3.03
C PRO A 48 -5.16 4.26 2.06
N ALA A 49 -6.21 3.45 1.91
CA ALA A 49 -6.27 2.27 1.06
C ALA A 49 -6.97 2.53 -0.29
N SER A 50 -7.09 3.81 -0.68
CA SER A 50 -7.81 4.21 -1.89
C SER A 50 -7.15 3.80 -3.21
N ASN A 51 -5.89 3.37 -3.19
CA ASN A 51 -5.15 2.98 -4.38
C ASN A 51 -4.67 1.54 -4.30
N VAL A 52 -4.69 0.86 -5.44
CA VAL A 52 -3.98 -0.41 -5.67
C VAL A 52 -3.18 -0.31 -6.95
N ASN A 53 -2.18 -1.18 -7.14
CA ASN A 53 -1.38 -1.19 -8.35
C ASN A 53 -1.42 -2.53 -9.08
N ILE A 54 -1.19 -2.45 -10.38
CA ILE A 54 -0.97 -3.55 -11.31
C ILE A 54 0.32 -3.25 -12.06
N TRP A 55 1.15 -4.28 -12.25
CA TRP A 55 2.47 -4.11 -12.82
C TRP A 55 2.48 -3.54 -14.24
N SER A 56 1.63 -4.06 -15.11
CA SER A 56 1.62 -3.63 -16.51
C SER A 56 0.30 -3.86 -17.21
N ILE A 57 0.15 -3.28 -18.40
CA ILE A 57 -0.96 -3.57 -19.30
C ILE A 57 -0.76 -4.95 -19.97
N GLN A 58 -1.39 -5.96 -19.45
CA GLN A 58 -1.39 -7.29 -20.06
C GLN A 58 -2.80 -7.83 -20.11
N GLY A 59 -3.43 -7.80 -21.27
CA GLY A 59 -4.79 -8.29 -21.43
C GLY A 59 -5.78 -7.57 -20.50
N ASN A 60 -6.81 -8.27 -20.01
CA ASN A 60 -7.68 -7.75 -18.95
C ASN A 60 -7.09 -8.16 -17.59
N PRO A 61 -6.50 -7.24 -16.83
CA PRO A 61 -5.83 -7.55 -15.55
C PRO A 61 -6.79 -8.03 -14.46
N PHE A 62 -8.10 -8.04 -14.73
CA PHE A 62 -9.15 -8.41 -13.79
C PHE A 62 -9.82 -9.75 -14.13
N VAL A 63 -9.35 -10.44 -15.17
CA VAL A 63 -9.75 -11.82 -15.46
C VAL A 63 -9.31 -12.69 -14.27
N GLY A 64 -10.28 -13.23 -13.58
CA GLY A 64 -10.03 -14.10 -12.42
C GLY A 64 -10.12 -13.42 -11.06
N VAL A 65 -10.16 -12.09 -10.96
CA VAL A 65 -10.50 -11.42 -9.70
C VAL A 65 -11.97 -11.72 -9.39
N LYS A 66 -12.21 -12.62 -8.47
CA LYS A 66 -13.55 -12.90 -7.97
C LYS A 66 -13.91 -11.88 -6.91
N ILE A 67 -14.72 -10.93 -7.30
CA ILE A 67 -15.34 -9.98 -6.39
C ILE A 67 -16.67 -10.57 -5.97
N ASN A 68 -16.92 -10.68 -4.69
CA ASN A 68 -18.24 -10.99 -4.17
C ASN A 68 -18.84 -9.78 -3.43
N GLU A 69 -20.16 -9.78 -3.25
CA GLU A 69 -20.87 -8.68 -2.61
C GLU A 69 -20.46 -8.47 -1.14
N GLU A 70 -19.91 -9.49 -0.48
CA GLU A 70 -19.53 -9.42 0.94
C GLU A 70 -18.11 -8.85 1.15
N ASN A 71 -17.23 -8.99 0.13
CA ASN A 71 -15.81 -8.65 0.24
C ASN A 71 -15.32 -7.94 -1.03
N ASN A 72 -15.89 -6.80 -1.33
CA ASN A 72 -15.56 -6.03 -2.52
C ASN A 72 -14.56 -4.90 -2.20
N ILE A 73 -13.30 -5.04 -2.60
CA ILE A 73 -12.29 -3.99 -2.40
C ILE A 73 -12.65 -2.69 -3.11
N PHE A 74 -13.44 -2.74 -4.18
CA PHE A 74 -13.84 -1.57 -4.95
C PHE A 74 -14.91 -0.71 -4.26
N GLU A 75 -15.36 -1.12 -3.07
CA GLU A 75 -16.13 -0.24 -2.18
C GLU A 75 -15.26 0.86 -1.54
N PHE A 76 -13.93 0.64 -1.46
CA PHE A 76 -13.01 1.61 -0.88
C PHE A 76 -11.79 1.93 -1.75
N VAL A 77 -11.58 1.23 -2.86
CA VAL A 77 -10.51 1.53 -3.82
C VAL A 77 -11.03 2.50 -4.88
N ASP A 78 -10.46 3.69 -4.92
CA ASP A 78 -10.83 4.73 -5.88
C ASP A 78 -10.00 4.64 -7.17
N TYR A 79 -8.72 4.26 -7.06
CA TYR A 79 -7.79 4.27 -8.19
C TYR A 79 -7.05 2.94 -8.33
N ILE A 80 -6.95 2.48 -9.57
CA ILE A 80 -6.09 1.37 -9.96
C ILE A 80 -4.95 1.91 -10.79
N GLN A 81 -3.74 1.74 -10.28
CA GLN A 81 -2.51 2.22 -10.90
C GLN A 81 -1.95 1.18 -11.86
N LEU A 82 -1.77 1.55 -13.11
CA LEU A 82 -1.01 0.80 -14.10
C LEU A 82 0.44 1.30 -14.09
N MET A 83 1.36 0.47 -13.56
CA MET A 83 2.75 0.88 -13.29
C MET A 83 3.57 1.13 -14.55
N GLN A 84 3.32 0.37 -15.61
CA GLN A 84 3.99 0.51 -16.91
C GLN A 84 2.96 0.32 -18.00
N CYS A 85 2.52 1.39 -18.59
CA CYS A 85 1.40 1.30 -19.52
C CYS A 85 1.65 1.93 -20.91
N THR A 86 2.82 2.49 -21.18
CA THR A 86 3.03 3.19 -22.45
C THR A 86 4.32 2.85 -23.18
N GLY A 87 5.11 1.87 -22.73
CA GLY A 87 6.29 1.51 -23.48
C GLY A 87 7.37 0.78 -22.68
N GLY A 88 8.51 0.67 -23.29
CA GLY A 88 9.74 0.14 -22.70
C GLY A 88 10.11 -1.26 -23.16
N ASN A 89 9.17 -2.04 -23.64
CA ASN A 89 9.41 -3.32 -24.33
C ASN A 89 8.28 -3.62 -25.32
N ALA A 90 8.47 -4.63 -26.15
CA ALA A 90 7.54 -4.94 -27.24
C ALA A 90 6.11 -5.24 -26.76
N ASP A 91 5.95 -5.83 -25.59
CA ASP A 91 4.62 -6.18 -25.07
C ASP A 91 3.83 -4.96 -24.54
N ARG A 92 4.54 -3.91 -24.14
CA ARG A 92 3.98 -2.66 -23.58
C ARG A 92 4.04 -1.48 -24.54
N ASP A 93 4.85 -1.58 -25.60
CA ASP A 93 4.91 -0.57 -26.65
C ASP A 93 3.59 -0.55 -27.42
N LEU A 94 2.96 0.63 -27.48
CA LEU A 94 1.62 0.81 -28.05
C LEU A 94 1.69 1.08 -29.56
N PHE A 95 2.30 0.14 -30.28
CA PHE A 95 2.50 0.20 -31.74
C PHE A 95 2.11 -1.12 -32.39
N LYS A 96 1.81 -1.07 -33.69
CA LYS A 96 1.61 -2.28 -34.51
C LYS A 96 2.90 -3.05 -34.71
N ASP A 97 4.01 -2.35 -34.90
CA ASP A 97 5.36 -2.93 -34.92
C ASP A 97 6.30 -2.10 -34.02
N PRO A 98 6.58 -2.55 -32.79
CA PRO A 98 7.43 -1.81 -31.84
C PRO A 98 8.91 -1.71 -32.28
N TYR A 99 9.36 -2.52 -33.22
CA TYR A 99 10.74 -2.55 -33.66
C TYR A 99 11.01 -1.75 -34.95
N ASP A 100 9.96 -1.42 -35.75
CA ASP A 100 10.13 -0.64 -36.98
C ASP A 100 10.33 0.85 -36.67
N ARG A 101 11.57 1.28 -36.63
CA ARG A 101 11.97 2.67 -36.41
C ARG A 101 11.77 3.59 -37.63
N THR A 102 11.35 3.04 -38.77
CA THR A 102 11.05 3.87 -39.97
C THR A 102 9.64 4.43 -39.95
N VAL A 103 8.76 3.84 -39.13
CA VAL A 103 7.38 4.31 -38.91
C VAL A 103 7.19 4.59 -37.44
N LEU A 104 7.06 5.87 -37.07
CA LEU A 104 7.06 6.31 -35.66
C LEU A 104 5.64 6.57 -35.11
N ASP A 105 4.61 6.43 -35.92
CA ASP A 105 3.23 6.79 -35.59
C ASP A 105 2.19 5.69 -35.93
N ASP A 106 2.63 4.45 -36.08
CA ASP A 106 1.78 3.27 -36.30
C ASP A 106 1.13 2.76 -35.00
N TYR A 107 0.52 3.68 -34.26
CA TYR A 107 -0.04 3.44 -32.94
C TYR A 107 -1.07 2.31 -32.89
N ASP A 108 -1.07 1.59 -31.75
CA ASP A 108 -2.12 0.64 -31.35
C ASP A 108 -2.41 0.78 -29.85
N PHE A 109 -3.47 1.50 -29.51
CA PHE A 109 -3.85 1.77 -28.13
C PHE A 109 -4.88 0.75 -27.59
N THR A 110 -5.16 -0.32 -28.31
CA THR A 110 -6.19 -1.30 -27.95
C THR A 110 -6.01 -1.85 -26.56
N LYS A 111 -4.79 -2.31 -26.22
CA LYS A 111 -4.49 -2.87 -24.88
C LYS A 111 -4.73 -1.85 -23.77
N LEU A 112 -4.26 -0.61 -23.93
CA LEU A 112 -4.43 0.44 -22.93
C LEU A 112 -5.91 0.76 -22.70
N ILE A 113 -6.66 0.92 -23.76
CA ILE A 113 -8.11 1.20 -23.72
C ILE A 113 -8.86 0.06 -23.02
N GLU A 114 -8.54 -1.19 -23.33
CA GLU A 114 -9.17 -2.36 -22.69
C GLU A 114 -8.89 -2.42 -21.20
N ASN A 115 -7.66 -2.14 -20.77
CA ASN A 115 -7.32 -2.05 -19.35
C ASN A 115 -8.09 -0.94 -18.65
N CYS A 116 -8.14 0.26 -19.23
CA CYS A 116 -8.92 1.38 -18.67
C CYS A 116 -10.42 1.04 -18.57
N ARG A 117 -10.98 0.39 -19.59
CA ARG A 117 -12.37 -0.10 -19.57
C ARG A 117 -12.61 -1.09 -18.42
N GLY A 118 -11.67 -2.03 -18.22
CA GLY A 118 -11.73 -2.98 -17.11
C GLY A 118 -11.76 -2.29 -15.76
N ILE A 119 -10.88 -1.30 -15.56
CA ILE A 119 -10.81 -0.51 -14.32
C ILE A 119 -12.14 0.23 -14.06
N ILE A 120 -12.65 0.94 -15.05
CA ILE A 120 -13.92 1.68 -14.93
C ILE A 120 -15.08 0.72 -14.68
N GLY A 121 -15.08 -0.45 -15.32
CA GLY A 121 -16.09 -1.49 -15.11
C GLY A 121 -16.14 -2.03 -13.68
N LEU A 122 -15.08 -1.87 -12.90
CA LEU A 122 -15.01 -2.21 -11.49
C LEU A 122 -15.46 -1.07 -10.55
N GLY A 123 -15.74 0.11 -11.09
CA GLY A 123 -16.11 1.29 -10.33
C GLY A 123 -14.92 2.14 -9.86
N ALA A 124 -13.70 1.76 -10.23
CA ALA A 124 -12.47 2.53 -9.93
C ALA A 124 -12.06 3.42 -11.11
N LYS A 125 -11.09 4.28 -10.89
CA LYS A 125 -10.51 5.18 -11.90
C LYS A 125 -9.08 4.78 -12.24
N PRO A 126 -8.66 4.92 -13.51
CA PRO A 126 -7.28 4.71 -13.90
C PRO A 126 -6.32 5.71 -13.26
N MET A 127 -5.16 5.22 -12.82
CA MET A 127 -3.97 6.00 -12.55
C MET A 127 -2.86 5.47 -13.46
N LEU A 128 -2.51 6.23 -14.50
CA LEU A 128 -1.65 5.76 -15.57
C LEU A 128 -0.22 6.25 -15.37
N LYS A 129 0.75 5.34 -15.26
CA LYS A 129 2.17 5.65 -15.29
C LYS A 129 2.64 5.69 -16.76
N LEU A 130 2.82 6.90 -17.28
CA LEU A 130 3.31 7.15 -18.62
C LEU A 130 4.83 6.95 -18.66
N GLY A 131 5.24 5.88 -19.27
CA GLY A 131 6.62 5.37 -19.33
C GLY A 131 6.61 3.84 -19.30
N SER A 132 7.73 3.14 -19.56
CA SER A 132 8.99 3.71 -20.05
C SER A 132 8.90 4.23 -21.49
N VAL A 133 10.01 4.82 -21.98
CA VAL A 133 10.08 5.31 -23.37
C VAL A 133 10.03 4.12 -24.34
N PRO A 134 9.18 4.14 -25.39
CA PRO A 134 9.10 3.07 -26.38
C PRO A 134 10.42 2.72 -27.04
N LEU A 135 10.61 1.44 -27.37
CA LEU A 135 11.82 0.94 -27.98
C LEU A 135 12.21 1.70 -29.26
N LYS A 136 11.22 1.97 -30.12
CA LYS A 136 11.51 2.64 -31.40
C LYS A 136 11.89 4.13 -31.27
N TYR A 137 11.70 4.73 -30.11
CA TYR A 137 12.01 6.15 -29.89
C TYR A 137 13.40 6.41 -29.32
N SER A 138 14.12 5.39 -28.89
CA SER A 138 15.49 5.54 -28.43
C SER A 138 16.42 4.62 -29.21
N ALA A 139 17.50 5.17 -29.78
CA ALA A 139 18.51 4.40 -30.51
C ALA A 139 19.28 3.43 -29.60
N LYS A 140 19.28 3.68 -28.30
CA LYS A 140 19.92 2.87 -27.27
C LYS A 140 18.96 1.91 -26.56
N ALA A 141 17.67 1.96 -26.89
CA ALA A 141 16.69 1.10 -26.23
C ALA A 141 17.09 -0.36 -26.25
N SER A 142 16.88 -1.03 -25.13
CA SER A 142 17.15 -2.45 -24.93
C SER A 142 16.11 -3.05 -23.98
N GLU A 143 15.69 -4.27 -24.25
CA GLU A 143 14.90 -5.11 -23.36
C GLU A 143 15.77 -5.97 -22.43
N ASP A 144 17.11 -5.87 -22.56
CA ASP A 144 18.06 -6.63 -21.74
C ASP A 144 18.40 -5.92 -20.40
N GLU A 145 17.77 -4.79 -20.14
CA GLU A 145 17.96 -4.04 -18.89
C GLU A 145 17.28 -4.76 -17.70
N TYR A 146 17.59 -4.35 -16.49
CA TYR A 146 17.29 -5.06 -15.24
C TYR A 146 15.83 -5.54 -15.10
N PHE A 147 14.86 -4.71 -15.52
CA PHE A 147 13.43 -5.05 -15.47
C PHE A 147 12.84 -5.39 -16.85
N GLY A 148 13.67 -5.79 -17.81
CA GLY A 148 13.22 -6.12 -19.16
C GLY A 148 12.59 -4.92 -19.88
N THR A 149 13.04 -3.69 -19.60
CA THR A 149 12.45 -2.47 -20.15
C THR A 149 13.52 -1.45 -20.54
N ASN A 150 13.24 -0.64 -21.57
CA ASN A 150 14.10 0.48 -21.94
C ASN A 150 14.21 1.50 -20.80
N VAL A 151 15.43 1.88 -20.48
CA VAL A 151 15.76 2.88 -19.44
C VAL A 151 16.27 4.22 -20.00
N TYR A 152 16.37 4.35 -21.32
CA TYR A 152 16.96 5.52 -21.97
C TYR A 152 15.90 6.52 -22.47
N PRO A 153 16.26 7.81 -22.52
CA PRO A 153 15.37 8.86 -23.02
C PRO A 153 15.08 8.72 -24.52
N PRO A 154 14.06 9.41 -25.05
CA PRO A 154 13.83 9.45 -26.48
C PRO A 154 14.93 10.25 -27.20
N ASP A 155 15.26 9.85 -28.43
CA ASP A 155 16.20 10.59 -29.28
C ASP A 155 15.61 11.97 -29.70
N ASP A 156 14.27 12.07 -29.77
CA ASP A 156 13.52 13.28 -30.13
C ASP A 156 12.31 13.45 -29.20
N TYR A 157 12.35 14.51 -28.39
CA TYR A 157 11.28 14.80 -27.43
C TYR A 157 9.99 15.31 -28.07
N ASP A 158 10.02 15.90 -29.27
CA ASP A 158 8.81 16.29 -29.98
C ASP A 158 8.08 15.08 -30.55
N VAL A 159 8.80 14.04 -30.98
CA VAL A 159 8.22 12.74 -31.35
C VAL A 159 7.57 12.10 -30.13
N TYR A 160 8.23 12.11 -29.00
CA TYR A 160 7.68 11.58 -27.75
C TYR A 160 6.45 12.36 -27.27
N TYR A 161 6.48 13.68 -27.35
CA TYR A 161 5.31 14.53 -27.08
C TYR A 161 4.11 14.14 -27.93
N ASN A 162 4.31 13.96 -29.24
CA ASN A 162 3.24 13.58 -30.17
C ASN A 162 2.62 12.22 -29.80
N TYR A 163 3.46 11.29 -29.34
CA TYR A 163 3.00 9.97 -28.86
C TYR A 163 2.10 10.09 -27.62
N ILE A 164 2.54 10.85 -26.62
CA ILE A 164 1.73 11.08 -25.39
C ILE A 164 0.44 11.83 -25.73
N ALA A 165 0.49 12.83 -26.64
CA ALA A 165 -0.70 13.53 -27.10
C ALA A 165 -1.66 12.58 -27.82
N ALA A 166 -1.15 11.65 -28.64
CA ALA A 166 -1.97 10.65 -29.32
C ALA A 166 -2.62 9.67 -28.32
N ILE A 167 -1.90 9.23 -27.28
CA ILE A 167 -2.48 8.44 -26.18
C ILE A 167 -3.60 9.23 -25.50
N ALA A 168 -3.33 10.45 -25.08
CA ALA A 168 -4.32 11.30 -24.41
C ALA A 168 -5.58 11.51 -25.28
N GLN A 169 -5.37 11.74 -26.59
CA GLN A 169 -6.50 11.90 -27.54
C GLN A 169 -7.32 10.60 -27.66
N ALA A 170 -6.67 9.45 -27.77
CA ALA A 170 -7.36 8.16 -27.85
C ALA A 170 -8.20 7.87 -26.58
N LEU A 171 -7.67 8.23 -25.41
CA LEU A 171 -8.41 8.10 -24.15
C LEU A 171 -9.61 9.07 -24.10
N VAL A 172 -9.43 10.31 -24.53
CA VAL A 172 -10.52 11.30 -24.59
C VAL A 172 -11.59 10.90 -25.60
N ASP A 173 -11.20 10.38 -26.75
CA ASP A 173 -12.14 9.92 -27.80
C ASP A 173 -12.96 8.72 -27.31
N GLU A 174 -12.38 7.83 -26.53
CA GLU A 174 -13.06 6.63 -26.04
C GLU A 174 -13.93 6.90 -24.80
N PHE A 175 -13.41 7.63 -23.81
CA PHE A 175 -14.05 7.77 -22.51
C PHE A 175 -14.69 9.14 -22.26
N GLY A 176 -14.36 10.11 -23.07
CA GLY A 176 -14.79 11.49 -22.91
C GLY A 176 -13.86 12.30 -21.99
N LYS A 177 -13.75 13.59 -22.26
CA LYS A 177 -12.82 14.50 -21.60
C LYS A 177 -13.07 14.61 -20.09
N GLU A 178 -14.32 14.67 -19.64
CA GLU A 178 -14.69 14.80 -18.23
C GLU A 178 -14.27 13.57 -17.43
N GLU A 179 -14.45 12.38 -18.01
CA GLU A 179 -14.01 11.14 -17.38
C GLU A 179 -12.50 11.10 -17.25
N VAL A 180 -11.76 11.37 -18.33
CA VAL A 180 -10.29 11.33 -18.33
C VAL A 180 -9.67 12.41 -17.41
N LEU A 181 -10.31 13.57 -17.24
CA LEU A 181 -9.90 14.59 -16.27
C LEU A 181 -10.03 14.13 -14.82
N SER A 182 -10.88 13.14 -14.55
CA SER A 182 -11.02 12.58 -13.21
C SER A 182 -9.92 11.55 -12.86
N TRP A 183 -9.10 11.17 -13.83
CA TRP A 183 -8.02 10.19 -13.66
C TRP A 183 -6.76 10.82 -13.09
N ARG A 184 -5.80 9.96 -12.73
CA ARG A 184 -4.47 10.39 -12.33
C ARG A 184 -3.43 9.92 -13.35
N PHE A 185 -2.41 10.75 -13.56
CA PHE A 185 -1.29 10.43 -14.44
C PHE A 185 0.02 10.57 -13.67
N GLY A 186 0.95 9.63 -13.88
CA GLY A 186 2.31 9.70 -13.39
C GLY A 186 3.30 9.62 -14.54
N VAL A 187 4.49 10.17 -14.35
CA VAL A 187 5.56 10.08 -15.34
C VAL A 187 6.66 9.19 -14.78
N MET A 188 6.86 8.05 -15.40
CA MET A 188 7.83 7.03 -15.01
C MET A 188 7.58 6.42 -13.63
N THR A 189 8.31 5.38 -13.31
CA THR A 189 8.43 4.75 -12.00
C THR A 189 9.80 5.07 -11.45
N GLU A 190 9.90 5.42 -10.16
CA GLU A 190 11.16 5.65 -9.46
C GLU A 190 12.18 6.43 -10.30
N PHE A 191 11.82 7.61 -10.72
CA PHE A 191 12.47 8.36 -11.79
C PHE A 191 13.98 8.64 -11.59
N GLU A 192 14.49 8.59 -10.38
CA GLU A 192 15.92 8.71 -10.07
C GLU A 192 16.66 7.37 -9.97
N ASN A 193 15.94 6.26 -10.12
CA ASN A 193 16.53 4.92 -10.15
C ASN A 193 17.03 4.59 -11.55
N SER A 194 18.35 4.33 -11.68
CA SER A 194 18.97 3.98 -12.97
C SER A 194 18.42 2.70 -13.62
N GLN A 195 17.75 1.86 -12.86
CA GLN A 195 17.09 0.66 -13.38
C GLN A 195 15.78 0.97 -14.12
N TRP A 196 15.26 2.20 -13.96
CA TRP A 196 14.06 2.68 -14.64
C TRP A 196 14.33 3.80 -15.63
N PHE A 197 15.24 4.73 -15.28
CA PHE A 197 15.56 5.85 -16.18
C PHE A 197 16.97 6.39 -15.94
N MET A 198 17.73 6.60 -17.04
CA MET A 198 19.03 7.27 -17.02
C MET A 198 19.37 7.85 -18.39
N ALA A 199 20.21 8.89 -18.41
CA ALA A 199 20.83 9.37 -19.66
C ALA A 199 21.67 8.29 -20.33
N VAL A 200 21.85 8.39 -21.65
CA VAL A 200 22.67 7.44 -22.43
C VAL A 200 24.12 7.37 -21.93
N SER A 201 24.63 8.47 -21.38
CA SER A 201 25.97 8.55 -20.78
C SER A 201 26.07 7.83 -19.42
N GLY A 202 24.94 7.63 -18.73
CA GLY A 202 24.90 7.20 -17.34
C GLY A 202 25.31 8.30 -16.34
N ASP A 203 25.53 9.52 -16.79
CA ASP A 203 25.87 10.64 -15.93
C ASP A 203 24.66 11.07 -15.08
N PRO A 204 24.83 11.22 -13.75
CA PRO A 204 23.72 11.60 -12.86
C PRO A 204 23.08 12.95 -13.18
N ASP A 205 23.89 13.98 -13.45
CA ASP A 205 23.41 15.34 -13.73
C ASP A 205 22.67 15.39 -15.09
N GLU A 206 23.20 14.69 -16.08
CA GLU A 206 22.53 14.54 -17.37
C GLU A 206 21.23 13.76 -17.22
N SER A 207 21.20 12.70 -16.43
CA SER A 207 20.00 11.90 -16.17
C SER A 207 18.90 12.72 -15.52
N ALA A 208 19.23 13.59 -14.57
CA ALA A 208 18.28 14.52 -13.96
C ALA A 208 17.69 15.50 -14.99
N VAL A 209 18.52 16.03 -15.88
CA VAL A 209 18.09 16.92 -16.96
C VAL A 209 17.18 16.20 -17.95
N GLU A 210 17.55 15.00 -18.38
CA GLU A 210 16.77 14.20 -19.33
C GLU A 210 15.40 13.82 -18.73
N TYR A 211 15.35 13.48 -17.43
CA TYR A 211 14.06 13.22 -16.78
C TYR A 211 13.19 14.50 -16.71
N CYS A 212 13.76 15.66 -16.37
CA CYS A 212 12.99 16.91 -16.37
C CYS A 212 12.43 17.24 -17.76
N LYS A 213 13.18 16.99 -18.82
CA LYS A 213 12.66 17.10 -20.20
C LYS A 213 11.51 16.14 -20.45
N LEU A 214 11.70 14.86 -20.11
CA LEU A 214 10.67 13.84 -20.30
C LEU A 214 9.36 14.23 -19.60
N TYR A 215 9.48 14.69 -18.35
CA TYR A 215 8.35 15.16 -17.56
C TYR A 215 7.63 16.34 -18.21
N ASP A 216 8.37 17.38 -18.58
CA ASP A 216 7.80 18.60 -19.17
C ASP A 216 7.05 18.33 -20.48
N TYR A 217 7.64 17.54 -21.36
CA TYR A 217 7.02 17.16 -22.63
C TYR A 217 5.80 16.28 -22.43
N THR A 218 5.83 15.34 -21.48
CA THR A 218 4.69 14.50 -21.12
C THR A 218 3.54 15.33 -20.56
N VAL A 219 3.83 16.18 -19.57
CA VAL A 219 2.82 17.02 -18.91
C VAL A 219 2.18 17.99 -19.89
N GLN A 220 2.97 18.63 -20.76
CA GLN A 220 2.43 19.54 -21.75
C GLN A 220 1.53 18.84 -22.77
N ALA A 221 1.89 17.62 -23.20
CA ALA A 221 1.03 16.83 -24.09
C ALA A 221 -0.34 16.51 -23.45
N LEU A 222 -0.34 16.17 -22.15
CA LEU A 222 -1.57 15.95 -21.41
C LEU A 222 -2.40 17.23 -21.28
N ILE A 223 -1.78 18.36 -20.97
CA ILE A 223 -2.45 19.66 -20.85
C ILE A 223 -3.11 20.05 -22.19
N ASP A 224 -2.39 19.96 -23.28
CA ASP A 224 -2.87 20.39 -24.60
C ASP A 224 -4.09 19.60 -25.08
N VAL A 225 -4.20 18.33 -24.68
CA VAL A 225 -5.31 17.45 -25.08
C VAL A 225 -6.41 17.39 -24.03
N ILE A 226 -6.04 17.10 -22.78
CA ILE A 226 -7.00 16.87 -21.69
C ILE A 226 -7.42 18.18 -21.03
N GLY A 227 -6.47 19.11 -20.85
CA GLY A 227 -6.70 20.44 -20.28
C GLY A 227 -5.83 20.76 -19.06
N GLU A 228 -5.85 22.03 -18.68
CA GLU A 228 -5.04 22.60 -17.60
C GLU A 228 -5.27 21.94 -16.23
N ASP A 229 -6.44 21.34 -16.01
CA ASP A 229 -6.80 20.73 -14.74
C ASP A 229 -6.36 19.26 -14.62
N VAL A 230 -5.64 18.72 -15.63
CA VAL A 230 -5.14 17.34 -15.58
C VAL A 230 -4.35 17.07 -14.30
N PHE A 231 -4.65 15.96 -13.64
CA PHE A 231 -4.00 15.57 -12.39
C PHE A 231 -2.76 14.71 -12.70
N VAL A 232 -1.57 15.27 -12.56
CA VAL A 232 -0.31 14.64 -12.92
C VAL A 232 0.72 14.79 -11.81
N GLY A 233 1.58 13.80 -11.65
CA GLY A 233 2.68 13.83 -10.68
C GLY A 233 3.80 12.86 -11.01
N ALA A 234 4.62 12.58 -10.02
CA ALA A 234 5.82 11.78 -10.17
C ALA A 234 6.05 10.83 -9.00
N HIS A 235 6.75 9.75 -9.28
CA HIS A 235 7.08 8.69 -8.36
C HIS A 235 8.59 8.58 -8.20
N ALA A 236 9.09 8.95 -7.02
CA ALA A 236 10.48 8.84 -6.62
C ALA A 236 10.73 7.55 -5.82
N MET A 237 11.91 7.00 -5.88
CA MET A 237 12.31 5.87 -5.04
C MET A 237 12.47 6.30 -3.58
N VAL A 238 13.29 7.28 -3.29
CA VAL A 238 13.52 7.97 -2.02
C VAL A 238 14.01 7.11 -0.86
N VAL A 239 13.56 5.88 -0.72
CA VAL A 239 13.89 4.99 0.41
C VAL A 239 15.39 4.69 0.51
N THR A 240 16.07 4.71 -0.63
CA THR A 240 17.53 4.65 -0.78
C THR A 240 17.99 5.75 -1.74
N GLU A 241 19.29 6.04 -1.78
CA GLU A 241 19.84 7.02 -2.73
C GLU A 241 19.68 6.49 -4.17
N GLY A 242 19.05 7.28 -5.03
CA GLY A 242 18.97 7.04 -6.47
C GLY A 242 20.28 7.35 -7.20
N LEU A 243 20.25 7.31 -8.53
CA LEU A 243 21.37 7.74 -9.38
C LEU A 243 21.68 9.22 -9.17
N TRP A 244 20.64 10.02 -8.90
CA TRP A 244 20.73 11.45 -8.66
C TRP A 244 19.69 11.86 -7.59
N ASP A 245 19.80 13.07 -7.09
CA ASP A 245 18.99 13.59 -6.00
C ASP A 245 17.62 14.07 -6.52
N GLU A 246 16.53 13.44 -6.08
CA GLU A 246 15.15 13.74 -6.46
C GLU A 246 14.76 15.21 -6.23
N ARG A 247 15.48 15.92 -5.35
CA ARG A 247 15.25 17.35 -5.09
C ARG A 247 15.56 18.20 -6.31
N ALA A 248 16.42 17.73 -7.24
CA ALA A 248 16.67 18.43 -8.49
C ALA A 248 15.38 18.56 -9.31
N PHE A 249 14.63 17.48 -9.46
CA PHE A 249 13.33 17.47 -10.12
C PHE A 249 12.28 18.29 -9.36
N ILE A 250 12.19 18.16 -8.04
CA ILE A 250 11.24 18.92 -7.22
C ILE A 250 11.47 20.44 -7.38
N ASN A 251 12.74 20.89 -7.37
CA ASN A 251 13.10 22.29 -7.61
C ASN A 251 12.80 22.72 -9.06
N HIS A 252 12.99 21.82 -10.03
CA HIS A 252 12.62 22.09 -11.42
C HIS A 252 11.12 22.35 -11.54
N CYS A 253 10.26 21.50 -10.99
CA CYS A 253 8.82 21.72 -10.98
C CYS A 253 8.41 23.03 -10.30
N ALA A 254 9.12 23.45 -9.25
CA ALA A 254 8.80 24.66 -8.51
C ALA A 254 9.20 25.94 -9.26
N SER A 255 10.35 25.96 -9.93
CA SER A 255 10.95 27.22 -10.46
C SER A 255 11.92 27.03 -11.62
N GLY A 256 12.17 25.80 -12.06
CA GLY A 256 12.99 25.51 -13.23
C GLY A 256 12.41 26.11 -14.50
N THR A 257 13.16 26.14 -15.56
CA THR A 257 12.63 26.52 -16.89
C THR A 257 12.10 25.27 -17.55
N ASN A 258 10.80 25.22 -17.80
CA ASN A 258 10.14 24.14 -18.50
C ASN A 258 10.73 23.98 -19.90
N TYR A 259 11.18 22.78 -20.21
CA TYR A 259 11.90 22.50 -21.46
C TYR A 259 11.00 22.53 -22.70
N LYS A 260 9.68 22.30 -22.54
CA LYS A 260 8.73 22.37 -23.67
C LYS A 260 8.21 23.77 -23.91
N THR A 261 7.84 24.50 -22.84
CA THR A 261 7.16 25.80 -22.96
C THR A 261 8.09 26.99 -22.79
N GLY A 262 9.22 26.82 -22.12
CA GLY A 262 10.13 27.92 -21.73
C GLY A 262 9.64 28.73 -20.51
N GLU A 263 8.49 28.37 -19.94
CA GLU A 263 7.94 29.04 -18.76
C GLU A 263 8.62 28.58 -17.46
N LYS A 264 8.26 29.20 -16.34
CA LYS A 264 8.80 28.82 -15.02
C LYS A 264 7.93 27.81 -14.32
N GLY A 265 8.60 26.72 -13.86
CA GLY A 265 7.96 25.61 -13.19
C GLY A 265 7.25 24.65 -14.14
N SER A 266 6.83 23.53 -13.59
CA SER A 266 6.05 22.51 -14.30
C SER A 266 4.91 22.05 -13.42
N ARG A 267 3.74 21.76 -14.02
CA ARG A 267 2.59 21.29 -13.27
C ARG A 267 2.92 20.00 -12.54
N ILE A 268 2.63 19.97 -11.25
CA ILE A 268 2.72 18.78 -10.41
C ILE A 268 1.61 18.82 -9.36
N CYS A 269 0.87 17.74 -9.22
CA CYS A 269 -0.27 17.62 -8.31
C CYS A 269 0.02 16.65 -7.16
N TYR A 270 0.91 15.67 -7.38
CA TYR A 270 1.31 14.73 -6.35
C TYR A 270 2.79 14.35 -6.46
N LEU A 271 3.34 13.94 -5.32
CA LEU A 271 4.63 13.27 -5.21
C LEU A 271 4.44 11.97 -4.43
N ALA A 272 4.92 10.89 -4.98
CA ALA A 272 4.88 9.59 -4.34
C ALA A 272 6.30 9.03 -4.17
N ALA A 273 6.41 8.08 -3.24
CA ALA A 273 7.63 7.31 -3.00
C ALA A 273 7.38 5.82 -3.20
N SER A 274 8.46 5.06 -3.37
CA SER A 274 8.47 3.64 -3.06
C SER A 274 8.81 3.43 -1.60
N PHE A 275 8.20 2.42 -0.98
CA PHE A 275 8.57 2.02 0.37
C PHE A 275 8.41 0.52 0.57
N TYR A 276 9.52 -0.15 0.88
CA TYR A 276 9.53 -1.57 1.19
C TYR A 276 10.33 -1.86 2.47
N ASP A 277 9.71 -2.62 3.39
CA ASP A 277 10.44 -3.38 4.40
C ASP A 277 10.77 -4.77 3.82
N TYR A 278 11.96 -5.30 4.08
CA TYR A 278 12.40 -6.55 3.46
C TYR A 278 11.72 -7.79 4.03
N SER A 279 11.68 -7.94 5.33
CA SER A 279 11.01 -9.06 5.99
C SER A 279 10.70 -8.74 7.44
N PRO A 280 9.71 -9.45 8.01
CA PRO A 280 9.46 -9.36 9.44
C PRO A 280 10.72 -9.62 10.25
N GLY A 281 11.04 -8.72 11.18
CA GLY A 281 12.25 -8.77 11.98
C GLY A 281 13.48 -8.06 11.39
N GLU A 282 13.39 -7.61 10.14
CA GLU A 282 14.43 -6.82 9.49
C GLU A 282 13.92 -5.41 9.20
N GLU A 283 14.80 -4.43 9.35
CA GLU A 283 14.52 -3.07 8.90
C GLU A 283 15.02 -2.90 7.46
N THR A 284 14.35 -2.04 6.70
CA THR A 284 14.87 -1.62 5.39
C THR A 284 16.26 -1.00 5.57
N SER A 285 17.12 -1.20 4.59
CA SER A 285 18.47 -0.62 4.57
C SER A 285 18.48 0.91 4.42
N GLY A 286 17.34 1.49 4.03
CA GLY A 286 17.19 2.93 3.83
C GLY A 286 16.45 3.63 4.97
N MET A 287 15.74 4.67 4.61
CA MET A 287 14.88 5.41 5.54
C MET A 287 13.65 4.57 5.89
N ASN A 288 13.19 4.62 7.14
CA ASN A 288 11.89 4.05 7.49
C ASN A 288 10.75 4.87 6.86
N PHE A 289 9.54 4.30 6.84
CA PHE A 289 8.37 4.88 6.17
C PHE A 289 8.12 6.36 6.54
N GLU A 290 8.11 6.68 7.82
CA GLU A 290 7.86 8.05 8.27
C GLU A 290 8.95 9.02 7.80
N LYS A 291 10.21 8.62 7.84
CA LYS A 291 11.33 9.44 7.37
C LYS A 291 11.30 9.64 5.85
N THR A 292 11.00 8.58 5.09
CA THR A 292 10.84 8.64 3.64
C THR A 292 9.80 9.69 3.25
N MET A 293 8.61 9.61 3.83
CA MET A 293 7.53 10.54 3.51
C MET A 293 7.81 11.96 4.00
N LYS A 294 8.40 12.12 5.18
CA LYS A 294 8.83 13.45 5.68
C LYS A 294 9.92 14.07 4.81
N HIS A 295 10.85 13.27 4.30
CA HIS A 295 11.89 13.75 3.39
C HIS A 295 11.28 14.37 2.14
N LEU A 296 10.36 13.64 1.50
CA LEU A 296 9.68 14.09 0.27
C LEU A 296 8.83 15.34 0.51
N LYS A 297 8.04 15.37 1.57
CA LYS A 297 7.24 16.54 1.97
C LYS A 297 8.10 17.77 2.23
N ASN A 298 9.17 17.60 3.02
CA ASN A 298 10.09 18.71 3.34
C ASN A 298 10.81 19.24 2.09
N ALA A 299 11.14 18.37 1.13
CA ALA A 299 11.74 18.79 -0.13
C ALA A 299 10.77 19.67 -0.93
N ALA A 300 9.51 19.25 -1.07
CA ALA A 300 8.48 20.02 -1.74
C ALA A 300 8.20 21.36 -1.07
N GLU A 301 8.07 21.39 0.26
CA GLU A 301 7.87 22.62 1.04
C GLU A 301 9.03 23.62 0.87
N LYS A 302 10.28 23.14 0.95
CA LYS A 302 11.48 23.97 0.75
C LYS A 302 11.57 24.53 -0.66
N ALA A 303 11.11 23.79 -1.66
CA ALA A 303 11.02 24.27 -3.04
C ALA A 303 9.89 25.30 -3.23
N GLY A 304 8.94 25.37 -2.30
CA GLY A 304 7.77 26.28 -2.36
C GLY A 304 6.55 25.70 -3.04
N LEU A 305 6.54 24.40 -3.33
CA LEU A 305 5.38 23.69 -3.86
C LEU A 305 4.29 23.57 -2.79
N LYS A 306 3.04 23.81 -3.17
CA LYS A 306 1.89 23.80 -2.26
C LYS A 306 0.73 23.02 -2.86
N GLY A 307 -0.10 22.45 -1.99
CA GLY A 307 -1.32 21.75 -2.40
C GLY A 307 -1.08 20.38 -3.03
N LEU A 308 0.14 19.84 -2.91
CA LEU A 308 0.43 18.49 -3.37
C LEU A 308 -0.23 17.46 -2.46
N ILE A 309 -0.67 16.38 -3.05
CA ILE A 309 -0.91 15.15 -2.30
C ILE A 309 0.36 14.31 -2.25
N PHE A 310 0.50 13.51 -1.20
CA PHE A 310 1.64 12.64 -0.99
C PHE A 310 1.15 11.21 -0.82
N GLY A 311 1.83 10.27 -1.46
CA GLY A 311 1.46 8.87 -1.39
C GLY A 311 2.64 7.93 -1.55
N VAL A 312 2.32 6.66 -1.51
CA VAL A 312 3.23 5.57 -1.89
C VAL A 312 2.65 4.90 -3.12
N ASP A 313 3.39 4.95 -4.22
CA ASP A 313 2.99 4.35 -5.48
C ASP A 313 3.37 2.87 -5.56
N GLU A 314 4.36 2.47 -4.79
CA GLU A 314 4.85 1.12 -4.77
C GLU A 314 5.36 0.76 -3.37
N GLY A 315 4.81 -0.27 -2.79
CA GLY A 315 5.24 -0.59 -1.44
C GLY A 315 4.68 -1.84 -0.86
N ARG A 316 5.16 -2.11 0.28
CA ARG A 316 4.84 -2.96 1.38
C ARG A 316 6.04 -3.78 1.86
N LEU A 317 5.88 -5.09 1.95
CA LEU A 317 6.92 -6.02 2.35
C LEU A 317 7.53 -6.70 1.11
N LEU A 318 8.85 -6.75 1.04
CA LEU A 318 9.62 -7.58 0.11
C LEU A 318 10.13 -8.84 0.83
N CYS A 319 9.33 -9.45 1.68
CA CYS A 319 9.78 -10.66 2.34
C CYS A 319 9.81 -11.84 1.35
N GLY A 320 10.80 -12.69 1.51
CA GLY A 320 10.90 -13.96 0.84
C GLY A 320 11.84 -14.02 -0.34
N ASN A 321 11.71 -13.18 -1.33
CA ASN A 321 12.51 -13.23 -2.56
C ASN A 321 14.01 -13.10 -2.34
N THR A 322 14.42 -12.34 -1.35
CA THR A 322 15.84 -12.02 -1.13
C THR A 322 16.63 -13.16 -0.51
N ARG A 323 16.01 -14.22 -0.05
CA ARG A 323 16.67 -15.26 0.74
C ARG A 323 16.64 -16.65 0.11
N GLY A 324 16.03 -16.82 -1.05
CA GLY A 324 16.01 -18.09 -1.77
C GLY A 324 15.35 -19.24 -1.01
N SER A 325 14.48 -18.94 -0.05
CA SER A 325 13.70 -19.92 0.70
C SER A 325 12.30 -20.00 0.09
N SER A 326 11.90 -21.20 -0.29
CA SER A 326 10.57 -21.48 -0.86
C SER A 326 9.44 -21.07 0.08
N ASP A 327 9.60 -21.27 1.38
CA ASP A 327 8.62 -20.87 2.39
C ASP A 327 8.38 -19.36 2.40
N ASN A 328 9.35 -18.60 1.95
CA ASN A 328 9.29 -17.16 1.87
C ASN A 328 8.63 -16.63 0.60
N GLN A 329 8.56 -17.39 -0.47
CA GLN A 329 7.91 -16.91 -1.71
C GLN A 329 6.43 -16.64 -1.50
N LEU A 330 5.76 -17.43 -0.67
CA LEU A 330 4.37 -17.23 -0.29
C LEU A 330 4.14 -16.00 0.57
N LEU A 331 5.19 -15.50 1.23
CA LEU A 331 5.15 -14.26 2.00
C LEU A 331 5.48 -13.05 1.16
N THR A 332 6.08 -13.26 -0.02
CA THR A 332 6.55 -12.18 -0.85
C THR A 332 5.39 -11.31 -1.30
N ARG A 333 5.47 -10.03 -0.95
CA ARG A 333 4.51 -8.99 -1.32
C ARG A 333 3.07 -9.23 -0.85
N THR A 334 2.73 -10.48 -0.52
CA THR A 334 1.42 -10.86 -0.01
C THR A 334 1.60 -11.70 1.22
N VAL A 335 1.52 -11.07 2.34
CA VAL A 335 1.61 -11.76 3.61
C VAL A 335 0.21 -12.03 4.12
N GLY A 336 -0.17 -13.30 4.16
CA GLY A 336 -1.45 -13.72 4.70
C GLY A 336 -1.43 -13.89 6.22
N TYR A 337 -0.27 -13.85 6.86
CA TYR A 337 -0.16 -14.00 8.31
C TYR A 337 -0.70 -12.80 9.08
N THR A 338 -1.17 -13.03 10.29
CA THR A 338 -1.69 -11.99 11.20
C THR A 338 -0.68 -10.87 11.48
N TYR A 339 0.62 -11.16 11.37
CA TYR A 339 1.67 -10.12 11.38
C TYR A 339 1.36 -8.96 10.43
N GLN A 340 0.81 -9.27 9.25
CA GLN A 340 0.50 -8.27 8.25
C GLN A 340 -0.59 -7.29 8.71
N ALA A 341 -1.54 -7.74 9.53
CA ALA A 341 -2.58 -6.87 10.05
C ALA A 341 -2.01 -5.71 10.87
N ALA A 342 -1.17 -6.03 11.86
CA ALA A 342 -0.56 -5.00 12.71
C ALA A 342 0.46 -4.14 11.94
N TYR A 343 1.15 -4.72 10.95
CA TYR A 343 2.05 -3.99 10.06
C TYR A 343 1.28 -2.93 9.24
N ASP A 344 0.20 -3.32 8.58
CA ASP A 344 -0.62 -2.42 7.77
C ASP A 344 -1.27 -1.32 8.66
N ALA A 345 -1.78 -1.69 9.82
CA ALA A 345 -2.33 -0.72 10.77
C ALA A 345 -1.29 0.32 11.23
N ARG A 346 -0.04 -0.10 11.45
CA ARG A 346 1.09 0.81 11.77
C ARG A 346 1.37 1.79 10.62
N ILE A 347 1.36 1.30 9.38
CA ILE A 347 1.52 2.13 8.18
C ILE A 347 0.38 3.16 8.11
N TYR A 348 -0.87 2.72 8.19
CA TYR A 348 -2.03 3.61 8.11
C TYR A 348 -2.07 4.65 9.25
N ARG A 349 -1.71 4.24 10.48
CA ARG A 349 -1.55 5.21 11.57
C ARG A 349 -0.52 6.29 11.24
N THR A 350 0.61 5.89 10.66
CA THR A 350 1.66 6.83 10.26
C THR A 350 1.15 7.77 9.17
N MET A 351 0.37 7.27 8.22
CA MET A 351 -0.26 8.08 7.18
C MET A 351 -1.22 9.11 7.78
N PHE A 352 -2.12 8.70 8.65
CA PHE A 352 -3.07 9.59 9.32
C PHE A 352 -2.38 10.70 10.09
N ASN A 353 -1.33 10.38 10.85
CA ASN A 353 -0.61 11.37 11.66
C ASN A 353 0.32 12.30 10.85
N ASN A 354 0.61 11.98 9.60
CA ASN A 354 1.51 12.76 8.73
C ASN A 354 0.82 13.29 7.47
N ASN A 355 -0.49 13.15 7.37
CA ASN A 355 -1.28 13.57 6.20
C ASN A 355 -0.69 13.02 4.90
N ILE A 356 -0.60 11.68 4.81
CA ILE A 356 -0.21 10.93 3.62
C ILE A 356 -1.48 10.34 3.03
N ASN A 357 -1.72 10.58 1.75
CA ASN A 357 -3.05 10.43 1.17
C ASN A 357 -3.40 9.01 0.75
N TYR A 358 -2.42 8.22 0.26
CA TYR A 358 -2.68 6.86 -0.21
C TYR A 358 -1.42 5.99 -0.15
N PHE A 359 -1.65 4.69 -0.12
CA PHE A 359 -0.61 3.67 -0.19
C PHE A 359 -1.04 2.59 -1.18
N SER A 360 -0.44 2.60 -2.38
CA SER A 360 -0.64 1.53 -3.36
C SER A 360 0.18 0.31 -2.97
N SER A 361 -0.45 -0.62 -2.26
CA SER A 361 0.20 -1.87 -1.91
C SER A 361 0.45 -2.73 -3.14
N TRP A 362 1.67 -3.17 -3.33
CA TRP A 362 2.03 -4.10 -4.39
C TRP A 362 1.27 -5.42 -4.21
N SER A 363 0.65 -5.87 -5.29
CA SER A 363 -0.14 -7.11 -5.30
C SER A 363 -1.31 -7.13 -4.29
N PHE A 364 -1.82 -5.96 -3.86
CA PHE A 364 -2.92 -5.91 -2.90
C PHE A 364 -4.19 -6.59 -3.43
N LEU A 365 -4.49 -6.43 -4.73
CA LEU A 365 -5.64 -7.09 -5.37
C LEU A 365 -5.63 -8.60 -5.13
N SER A 366 -4.46 -9.20 -5.19
CA SER A 366 -4.28 -10.62 -4.99
C SER A 366 -4.04 -10.98 -3.53
N GLY A 367 -3.41 -10.10 -2.76
CA GLY A 367 -3.11 -10.32 -1.36
C GLY A 367 -4.21 -9.89 -0.39
N GLY A 368 -5.04 -8.95 -0.83
CA GLY A 368 -6.20 -8.51 -0.07
C GLY A 368 -7.38 -9.46 -0.21
N LEU A 369 -7.56 -10.07 -1.39
CA LEU A 369 -8.67 -10.97 -1.70
C LEU A 369 -8.18 -12.21 -2.44
N ILE A 370 -7.78 -13.21 -1.74
CA ILE A 370 -7.41 -14.48 -2.35
C ILE A 370 -8.66 -15.19 -2.86
N ASN A 371 -8.83 -15.28 -4.19
CA ASN A 371 -9.97 -15.91 -4.84
C ASN A 371 -11.34 -15.48 -4.26
N GLY A 372 -11.45 -14.25 -3.81
CA GLY A 372 -12.65 -13.73 -3.16
C GLY A 372 -12.73 -13.99 -1.65
N ASN A 373 -11.71 -14.62 -1.05
CA ASN A 373 -11.62 -14.77 0.40
C ASN A 373 -10.81 -13.57 0.95
N PRO A 374 -11.32 -12.84 1.95
CA PRO A 374 -10.59 -11.74 2.54
C PRO A 374 -9.37 -12.23 3.30
N THR A 375 -8.30 -11.43 3.26
CA THR A 375 -7.13 -11.59 4.13
C THR A 375 -7.20 -10.59 5.28
N VAL A 376 -6.31 -10.74 6.25
CA VAL A 376 -6.17 -9.73 7.31
C VAL A 376 -5.87 -8.32 6.75
N SER A 377 -5.15 -8.23 5.63
CA SER A 377 -4.89 -6.96 4.94
C SER A 377 -6.15 -6.32 4.39
N TYR A 378 -7.04 -7.12 3.81
CA TYR A 378 -8.36 -6.64 3.38
C TYR A 378 -9.13 -6.07 4.57
N HIS A 379 -9.20 -6.80 5.67
CA HIS A 379 -9.93 -6.37 6.87
C HIS A 379 -9.38 -5.07 7.46
N VAL A 380 -8.04 -4.93 7.50
CA VAL A 380 -7.42 -3.68 7.96
C VAL A 380 -7.71 -2.54 7.00
N ALA A 381 -7.58 -2.75 5.70
CA ALA A 381 -7.82 -1.73 4.69
C ALA A 381 -9.29 -1.23 4.68
N SER A 382 -10.24 -2.16 4.68
CA SER A 382 -11.68 -1.82 4.68
C SER A 382 -12.11 -1.05 5.93
N ASN A 383 -11.56 -1.39 7.09
CA ASN A 383 -11.84 -0.66 8.33
C ASN A 383 -11.07 0.67 8.42
N ALA A 384 -9.85 0.77 7.89
CA ALA A 384 -9.12 2.03 7.82
C ALA A 384 -9.79 3.03 6.85
N ALA A 385 -10.38 2.54 5.76
CA ALA A 385 -11.13 3.36 4.82
C ALA A 385 -12.32 4.11 5.46
N LYS A 386 -12.91 3.57 6.54
CA LYS A 386 -14.01 4.22 7.28
C LYS A 386 -13.59 5.50 8.01
N PHE A 387 -12.28 5.78 8.10
CA PHE A 387 -11.77 7.04 8.64
C PHE A 387 -11.86 8.19 7.63
N ASP A 388 -12.22 7.91 6.39
CA ASP A 388 -12.38 8.94 5.35
C ASP A 388 -13.38 10.02 5.78
N GLY A 389 -13.00 11.29 5.56
CA GLY A 389 -13.80 12.44 5.97
C GLY A 389 -13.85 12.73 7.48
N ALA A 390 -13.34 11.84 8.33
CA ALA A 390 -13.22 12.10 9.75
C ALA A 390 -12.04 13.03 10.07
N LYS A 391 -12.10 13.78 11.16
CA LYS A 391 -11.01 14.62 11.64
C LYS A 391 -10.17 13.88 12.67
N LEU A 392 -8.86 13.92 12.51
CA LEU A 392 -7.90 13.32 13.45
C LEU A 392 -8.15 13.88 14.87
N ALA A 393 -8.35 13.00 15.85
CA ALA A 393 -8.52 13.38 17.24
C ALA A 393 -7.22 13.24 18.04
N GLU A 394 -7.00 14.11 19.02
CA GLU A 394 -5.83 14.00 19.87
C GLU A 394 -5.83 12.66 20.60
N THR A 395 -4.74 11.89 20.44
CA THR A 395 -4.58 10.57 21.05
C THR A 395 -3.29 10.54 21.86
N LYS A 396 -3.41 10.52 23.20
CA LYS A 396 -2.27 10.48 24.12
C LYS A 396 -2.07 9.11 24.70
N LYS A 397 -0.87 8.55 24.52
CA LYS A 397 -0.47 7.25 25.05
C LYS A 397 0.28 7.37 26.37
N THR A 398 -0.10 6.54 27.33
CA THR A 398 0.67 6.25 28.54
C THR A 398 0.78 4.74 28.73
N TYR A 399 1.83 4.27 29.38
CA TYR A 399 1.99 2.84 29.63
C TYR A 399 2.63 2.54 30.97
N ARG A 400 2.30 1.36 31.51
CA ARG A 400 2.97 0.77 32.67
C ARG A 400 3.54 -0.58 32.24
N ALA A 401 4.86 -0.64 32.12
CA ALA A 401 5.55 -1.87 31.79
C ALA A 401 7.02 -1.75 32.22
N LEU A 402 7.60 -2.86 32.66
CA LEU A 402 9.04 -2.92 32.94
C LEU A 402 9.86 -2.86 31.65
N PHE A 403 9.35 -3.50 30.60
CA PHE A 403 9.92 -3.50 29.26
C PHE A 403 8.78 -3.25 28.27
N PRO A 404 8.37 -1.99 28.05
CA PRO A 404 7.23 -1.69 27.20
C PRO A 404 7.56 -2.01 25.75
N ASN A 405 6.60 -2.63 25.07
CA ASN A 405 6.59 -2.61 23.61
C ASN A 405 6.10 -1.23 23.15
N ILE A 406 7.03 -0.37 22.77
CA ILE A 406 6.72 1.01 22.35
C ILE A 406 5.95 1.07 21.03
N GLU A 407 5.90 -0.02 20.29
CA GLU A 407 5.22 -0.14 19.02
C GLU A 407 3.73 -0.51 19.15
N VAL A 408 3.24 -0.86 20.36
CA VAL A 408 1.78 -0.89 20.63
C VAL A 408 1.25 0.55 20.56
N ASP A 409 0.34 0.83 19.64
CA ASP A 409 -0.10 2.21 19.44
C ASP A 409 -1.56 2.30 18.97
N ALA A 410 -2.09 3.53 18.87
CA ALA A 410 -3.44 3.80 18.44
C ALA A 410 -3.54 5.13 17.68
N VAL A 411 -4.58 5.27 16.90
CA VAL A 411 -5.04 6.53 16.30
C VAL A 411 -6.53 6.61 16.41
N SER A 412 -7.08 7.81 16.50
CA SER A 412 -8.51 8.03 16.58
C SER A 412 -8.94 9.27 15.77
N ALA A 413 -10.18 9.27 15.34
CA ALA A 413 -10.78 10.34 14.58
C ALA A 413 -12.26 10.50 14.94
N TYR A 414 -12.81 11.67 14.67
CA TYR A 414 -14.22 11.95 14.81
C TYR A 414 -14.83 12.41 13.48
N ASN A 415 -15.82 11.69 13.03
CA ASN A 415 -16.60 12.06 11.86
C ASN A 415 -17.80 12.92 12.30
N GLU A 416 -17.78 14.19 11.93
CA GLU A 416 -18.82 15.16 12.32
C GLU A 416 -20.16 14.92 11.62
N GLU A 417 -20.13 14.36 10.40
CA GLU A 417 -21.33 14.08 9.62
C GLU A 417 -22.11 12.88 10.18
N THR A 418 -21.40 11.77 10.43
CA THR A 418 -21.99 10.55 10.99
C THR A 418 -22.06 10.54 12.51
N GLN A 419 -21.44 11.51 13.18
CA GLN A 419 -21.27 11.58 14.63
C GLN A 419 -20.63 10.30 15.22
N THR A 420 -19.63 9.77 14.53
CA THR A 420 -18.94 8.54 14.88
C THR A 420 -17.52 8.84 15.35
N VAL A 421 -17.13 8.26 16.48
CA VAL A 421 -15.72 8.20 16.88
C VAL A 421 -15.13 6.90 16.36
N HIS A 422 -14.09 7.01 15.56
CA HIS A 422 -13.30 5.89 15.06
C HIS A 422 -12.02 5.75 15.88
N VAL A 423 -11.67 4.54 16.25
CA VAL A 423 -10.40 4.23 16.93
C VAL A 423 -9.79 3.01 16.29
N MET A 424 -8.53 3.08 15.92
CA MET A 424 -7.71 1.93 15.52
C MET A 424 -6.59 1.76 16.54
N ALA A 425 -6.38 0.54 17.04
CA ALA A 425 -5.23 0.21 17.87
C ALA A 425 -4.66 -1.14 17.48
N TYR A 426 -3.36 -1.33 17.68
CA TYR A 426 -2.66 -2.53 17.29
C TYR A 426 -1.56 -2.92 18.27
N ASN A 427 -1.26 -4.21 18.31
CA ASN A 427 -0.18 -4.80 19.09
C ASN A 427 0.94 -5.28 18.15
N TYR A 428 1.65 -4.31 17.54
CA TYR A 428 2.74 -4.58 16.61
C TYR A 428 4.08 -4.74 17.34
N LYS A 429 4.92 -5.60 16.81
CA LYS A 429 6.36 -5.60 17.01
C LYS A 429 7.02 -6.17 15.76
N ASN A 430 8.13 -5.57 15.32
CA ASN A 430 8.92 -6.06 14.21
C ASN A 430 9.69 -7.35 14.59
N ASP A 431 8.94 -8.41 14.86
CA ASP A 431 9.42 -9.72 15.32
C ASP A 431 8.29 -10.74 15.11
N VAL A 432 8.45 -11.68 14.17
CA VAL A 432 7.43 -12.69 13.86
C VAL A 432 7.14 -13.61 15.06
N ASP A 433 8.13 -13.84 15.92
CA ASP A 433 8.01 -14.70 17.10
C ASP A 433 7.46 -13.98 18.33
N TYR A 434 7.08 -12.70 18.20
CA TYR A 434 6.52 -11.93 19.30
C TYR A 434 5.18 -12.52 19.76
N LYS A 435 5.12 -12.89 21.07
CA LYS A 435 3.99 -13.62 21.65
C LYS A 435 3.29 -12.90 22.81
N ASN A 436 3.65 -11.64 23.08
CA ASN A 436 3.10 -10.94 24.23
C ASN A 436 1.78 -10.24 23.88
N THR A 437 0.73 -10.55 24.62
CA THR A 437 -0.52 -9.82 24.56
C THR A 437 -0.40 -8.42 25.17
N ALA A 438 -1.16 -7.46 24.68
CA ALA A 438 -1.24 -6.10 25.18
C ALA A 438 -2.61 -5.86 25.84
N LYS A 439 -2.61 -5.44 27.11
CA LYS A 439 -3.83 -4.91 27.72
C LYS A 439 -3.94 -3.43 27.39
N ILE A 440 -4.99 -3.02 26.67
CA ILE A 440 -5.22 -1.66 26.22
C ILE A 440 -6.46 -1.11 26.90
N ASN A 441 -6.35 0.10 27.47
CA ASN A 441 -7.46 0.82 28.08
C ASN A 441 -7.62 2.15 27.35
N PHE A 442 -8.84 2.48 26.96
CA PHE A 442 -9.19 3.77 26.37
C PHE A 442 -10.00 4.61 27.34
N THR A 443 -9.74 5.91 27.34
CA THR A 443 -10.60 6.92 27.89
C THR A 443 -10.90 7.92 26.80
N LEU A 444 -12.11 7.86 26.26
CA LEU A 444 -12.58 8.72 25.18
C LEU A 444 -13.31 9.90 25.82
N LYS A 445 -12.84 11.12 25.60
CA LYS A 445 -13.55 12.35 25.92
C LYS A 445 -14.37 12.73 24.70
N VAL A 446 -15.68 12.70 24.85
CA VAL A 446 -16.67 12.87 23.77
C VAL A 446 -17.68 13.99 24.13
N PRO A 447 -17.23 15.25 24.25
CA PRO A 447 -18.09 16.33 24.70
C PRO A 447 -19.26 16.61 23.76
N GLN A 448 -19.18 16.18 22.51
CA GLN A 448 -20.26 16.32 21.52
C GLN A 448 -21.40 15.30 21.72
N PHE A 449 -21.20 14.26 22.53
CA PHE A 449 -22.23 13.24 22.75
C PHE A 449 -23.16 13.66 23.88
N ASP A 450 -24.44 13.80 23.54
CA ASP A 450 -25.53 14.10 24.50
C ASP A 450 -26.36 12.83 24.69
N CYS A 451 -25.78 11.83 25.36
CA CYS A 451 -26.42 10.55 25.63
C CYS A 451 -25.85 9.92 26.90
N GLU A 452 -26.62 9.00 27.53
CA GLU A 452 -26.17 8.22 28.69
C GLU A 452 -25.34 7.00 28.28
N LYS A 453 -25.53 6.51 27.04
CA LYS A 453 -24.87 5.31 26.50
C LYS A 453 -24.45 5.52 25.06
N VAL A 454 -23.39 4.84 24.72
CA VAL A 454 -22.91 4.69 23.33
C VAL A 454 -23.00 3.23 22.90
N ARG A 455 -23.25 3.03 21.62
CA ARG A 455 -23.01 1.75 20.94
C ARG A 455 -21.56 1.69 20.56
N VAL A 456 -20.92 0.57 20.85
CA VAL A 456 -19.53 0.26 20.52
C VAL A 456 -19.53 -0.96 19.61
N THR A 457 -19.12 -0.77 18.37
CA THR A 457 -18.88 -1.86 17.42
C THR A 457 -17.38 -2.08 17.33
N ALA A 458 -16.92 -3.26 17.68
CA ALA A 458 -15.52 -3.64 17.65
C ALA A 458 -15.26 -4.67 16.55
N TYR A 459 -14.25 -4.44 15.73
CA TYR A 459 -13.73 -5.36 14.74
C TYR A 459 -12.32 -5.75 15.19
N VAL A 460 -12.15 -6.99 15.62
CA VAL A 460 -10.85 -7.54 16.06
C VAL A 460 -10.28 -8.39 14.95
N ILE A 461 -9.13 -8.00 14.45
CA ILE A 461 -8.44 -8.69 13.36
C ILE A 461 -7.24 -9.40 13.97
N ASP A 462 -7.33 -10.72 14.03
CA ASP A 462 -6.35 -11.61 14.61
C ASP A 462 -6.40 -12.98 13.90
N ASP A 463 -5.90 -14.03 14.56
CA ASP A 463 -5.89 -15.39 13.99
C ASP A 463 -7.29 -15.98 13.80
N ASP A 464 -8.31 -15.50 14.54
CA ASP A 464 -9.69 -16.00 14.44
C ASP A 464 -10.40 -15.59 13.13
N CYS A 465 -9.91 -14.57 12.42
CA CYS A 465 -10.42 -14.15 11.10
C CYS A 465 -9.38 -14.32 9.98
N ASN A 466 -8.46 -15.25 10.14
CA ASN A 466 -7.39 -15.54 9.20
C ASN A 466 -7.39 -17.02 8.83
N TYR A 467 -7.29 -17.35 7.56
CA TYR A 467 -7.25 -18.74 7.08
C TYR A 467 -5.85 -19.17 6.61
N PHE A 468 -4.85 -18.30 6.73
CA PHE A 468 -3.56 -18.52 6.09
C PHE A 468 -2.75 -19.64 6.75
N ASP A 469 -2.85 -19.80 8.07
CA ASP A 469 -2.19 -20.91 8.77
C ASP A 469 -2.81 -22.25 8.38
N GLU A 470 -4.15 -22.34 8.31
CA GLU A 470 -4.86 -23.51 7.80
C GLU A 470 -4.47 -23.83 6.36
N TRP A 471 -4.34 -22.79 5.52
CA TRP A 471 -3.87 -22.96 4.15
C TRP A 471 -2.46 -23.56 4.09
N GLN A 472 -1.53 -23.09 4.93
CA GLN A 472 -0.18 -23.66 5.01
C GLN A 472 -0.17 -25.13 5.45
N GLU A 473 -1.02 -25.50 6.42
CA GLU A 473 -1.17 -26.89 6.88
C GLU A 473 -1.81 -27.78 5.81
N ASP A 474 -2.85 -27.29 5.15
CA ASP A 474 -3.54 -28.02 4.08
C ASP A 474 -2.63 -28.23 2.87
N ARG A 475 -1.79 -27.27 2.52
CA ARG A 475 -0.77 -27.46 1.46
C ARG A 475 0.11 -28.67 1.71
N VAL A 476 0.59 -28.82 2.95
CA VAL A 476 1.40 -30.00 3.33
C VAL A 476 0.58 -31.28 3.20
N THR A 477 -0.66 -31.24 3.67
CA THR A 477 -1.57 -32.41 3.66
C THR A 477 -1.87 -32.87 2.23
N TYR A 478 -2.10 -31.95 1.31
CA TYR A 478 -2.45 -32.25 -0.08
C TYR A 478 -1.23 -32.33 -1.01
N GLY A 479 -0.02 -32.09 -0.49
CA GLY A 479 1.21 -32.11 -1.27
C GLY A 479 1.32 -30.95 -2.27
N ILE A 480 0.70 -29.82 -1.98
CA ILE A 480 0.76 -28.61 -2.80
C ILE A 480 2.07 -27.88 -2.47
N GLY A 481 3.11 -28.20 -3.20
CA GLY A 481 4.43 -27.58 -3.07
C GLY A 481 4.53 -26.23 -3.75
N ASP A 482 5.68 -25.59 -3.58
CA ASP A 482 5.96 -24.26 -4.21
C ASP A 482 6.04 -24.34 -5.73
N ASP A 483 6.35 -25.52 -6.27
CA ASP A 483 6.32 -25.83 -7.70
C ASP A 483 4.90 -25.80 -8.32
N CYS A 484 3.89 -25.74 -7.49
CA CYS A 484 2.50 -25.56 -7.92
C CYS A 484 2.11 -24.09 -8.14
N PHE A 485 2.99 -23.15 -7.77
CA PHE A 485 2.77 -21.72 -7.94
C PHE A 485 3.65 -21.21 -9.06
N ASP A 486 3.07 -20.47 -9.97
CA ASP A 486 3.84 -19.71 -10.94
C ASP A 486 3.99 -18.28 -10.42
N TRP A 487 5.22 -17.91 -10.15
CA TRP A 487 5.56 -16.58 -9.68
C TRP A 487 6.08 -15.75 -10.85
N SER A 488 5.19 -14.98 -11.46
CA SER A 488 5.60 -13.92 -12.38
C SER A 488 5.04 -12.59 -11.88
N PRO A 489 5.88 -11.59 -11.62
CA PRO A 489 5.40 -10.25 -11.32
C PRO A 489 4.66 -9.61 -12.50
N ASP A 490 4.81 -10.18 -13.69
CA ASP A 490 4.29 -9.64 -14.95
C ASP A 490 2.93 -10.23 -15.34
N ASP A 491 2.47 -11.27 -14.67
CA ASP A 491 1.16 -11.86 -14.92
C ASP A 491 0.16 -11.41 -13.85
N PRO A 492 -0.86 -10.64 -14.21
CA PRO A 492 -1.89 -10.18 -13.25
C PRO A 492 -2.68 -11.33 -12.64
N GLU A 493 -2.82 -12.46 -13.33
CA GLU A 493 -3.40 -13.67 -12.76
C GLU A 493 -2.47 -14.33 -11.73
N ILE A 494 -1.17 -14.11 -11.88
CA ILE A 494 -0.10 -14.75 -11.13
C ILE A 494 0.43 -13.84 -10.00
N GLY A 495 0.18 -12.57 -10.04
CA GLY A 495 0.49 -11.63 -8.96
C GLY A 495 -0.23 -11.95 -7.65
N SER A 496 -1.01 -13.02 -7.63
CA SER A 496 -1.76 -13.48 -6.48
C SER A 496 -1.01 -14.64 -5.82
N THR A 497 -0.84 -14.57 -4.51
CA THR A 497 -0.32 -15.68 -3.70
C THR A 497 -1.15 -16.94 -3.82
N THR A 498 -2.22 -16.90 -4.56
CA THR A 498 -3.17 -17.97 -4.75
C THR A 498 -3.27 -18.44 -6.17
N THR A 499 -2.48 -17.88 -7.07
CA THR A 499 -2.45 -18.43 -8.40
C THR A 499 -1.61 -19.69 -8.39
N LEU A 500 -2.32 -20.75 -8.04
CA LEU A 500 -1.83 -22.09 -8.29
C LEU A 500 -1.81 -22.27 -9.81
N SER A 501 -0.65 -22.39 -10.40
CA SER A 501 -0.46 -22.70 -11.82
C SER A 501 -0.82 -24.15 -12.11
N ALA A 502 -0.58 -25.05 -11.15
CA ALA A 502 -0.93 -26.45 -11.27
C ALA A 502 -2.45 -26.66 -11.22
N GLN A 503 -3.05 -27.08 -12.32
CA GLN A 503 -4.50 -27.29 -12.42
C GLN A 503 -5.05 -28.21 -11.31
N TRP A 504 -4.37 -29.32 -11.00
CA TRP A 504 -4.80 -30.24 -9.97
C TRP A 504 -4.86 -29.59 -8.58
N ALA A 505 -3.91 -28.71 -8.26
CA ALA A 505 -3.88 -28.00 -7.00
C ALA A 505 -5.00 -26.94 -6.93
N ARG A 506 -5.31 -26.26 -8.05
CA ARG A 506 -6.48 -25.36 -8.16
C ARG A 506 -7.80 -26.12 -7.95
N GLU A 507 -7.93 -27.33 -8.52
CA GLU A 507 -9.14 -28.15 -8.34
C GLU A 507 -9.35 -28.53 -6.87
N ILE A 508 -8.27 -28.89 -6.15
CA ILE A 508 -8.33 -29.15 -4.70
C ILE A 508 -8.75 -27.88 -3.96
N TYR A 509 -8.08 -26.76 -4.24
CA TYR A 509 -8.39 -25.50 -3.57
C TYR A 509 -9.87 -25.14 -3.70
N PHE A 510 -10.39 -25.07 -4.92
CA PHE A 510 -11.75 -24.63 -5.18
C PHE A 510 -12.84 -25.64 -4.76
N ASN A 511 -12.57 -26.93 -4.85
CA ASN A 511 -13.59 -27.94 -4.59
C ASN A 511 -13.61 -28.42 -3.14
N GLU A 512 -12.48 -28.38 -2.44
CA GLU A 512 -12.36 -28.98 -1.11
C GLU A 512 -12.06 -27.95 0.01
N LEU A 513 -11.30 -26.86 -0.31
CA LEU A 513 -10.73 -25.98 0.70
C LEU A 513 -11.39 -24.60 0.77
N GLU A 514 -11.83 -24.05 -0.34
CA GLU A 514 -12.34 -22.66 -0.42
C GLU A 514 -13.48 -22.39 0.57
N ALA A 515 -14.39 -23.34 0.75
CA ALA A 515 -15.52 -23.17 1.66
C ALA A 515 -15.08 -23.06 3.14
N LYS A 516 -14.04 -23.81 3.54
CA LYS A 516 -13.42 -23.72 4.86
C LYS A 516 -12.79 -22.35 5.05
N TYR A 517 -12.04 -21.87 4.05
CA TYR A 517 -11.35 -20.59 4.15
C TYR A 517 -12.29 -19.39 4.16
N LYS A 518 -13.40 -19.47 3.46
CA LYS A 518 -14.47 -18.45 3.55
C LYS A 518 -15.02 -18.34 4.97
N GLU A 519 -15.14 -19.45 5.68
CA GLU A 519 -15.61 -19.43 7.07
C GLU A 519 -14.54 -18.89 8.03
N CYS A 520 -13.29 -19.36 7.92
CA CYS A 520 -12.17 -18.90 8.75
C CYS A 520 -11.81 -17.44 8.55
N SER A 521 -12.09 -16.86 7.39
CA SER A 521 -11.73 -15.47 7.06
C SER A 521 -12.79 -14.44 7.41
N LYS A 522 -13.91 -14.83 8.00
CA LYS A 522 -14.98 -13.90 8.39
C LYS A 522 -14.55 -13.00 9.53
N LEU A 523 -14.80 -11.71 9.37
CA LEU A 523 -14.63 -10.73 10.42
C LEU A 523 -16.00 -10.35 11.00
N GLU A 524 -16.34 -10.93 12.14
CA GLU A 524 -17.62 -10.67 12.81
C GLU A 524 -17.49 -9.50 13.79
N PRO A 525 -18.31 -8.44 13.66
CA PRO A 525 -18.27 -7.33 14.59
C PRO A 525 -18.88 -7.72 15.95
N VAL A 526 -18.20 -7.32 17.02
CA VAL A 526 -18.72 -7.44 18.37
C VAL A 526 -19.42 -6.13 18.76
N VAL A 527 -20.72 -6.17 18.94
CA VAL A 527 -21.54 -5.01 19.34
C VAL A 527 -21.83 -5.02 20.82
N SER A 528 -21.56 -3.91 21.49
CA SER A 528 -21.82 -3.72 22.92
C SER A 528 -22.29 -2.30 23.20
N GLU A 529 -22.67 -2.00 24.45
CA GLU A 529 -22.96 -0.66 24.93
C GLU A 529 -21.97 -0.28 26.04
N ALA A 530 -21.60 1.01 26.08
CA ALA A 530 -20.81 1.58 27.15
C ALA A 530 -21.48 2.84 27.71
N GLU A 531 -21.32 3.09 29.01
CA GLU A 531 -21.88 4.27 29.67
C GLU A 531 -21.05 5.52 29.40
N VAL A 532 -21.71 6.63 29.18
CA VAL A 532 -21.09 7.97 29.12
C VAL A 532 -21.16 8.59 30.52
N LYS A 533 -20.00 8.68 31.18
CA LYS A 533 -19.90 9.31 32.52
C LYS A 533 -19.06 10.58 32.46
N ASN A 534 -19.68 11.71 32.76
CA ASN A 534 -19.03 13.03 32.71
C ASN A 534 -18.36 13.31 31.34
N GLY A 535 -19.07 13.01 30.25
CA GLY A 535 -18.58 13.18 28.88
C GLY A 535 -17.44 12.24 28.52
N LYS A 536 -17.32 11.10 29.20
CA LYS A 536 -16.24 10.11 28.94
C LYS A 536 -16.81 8.71 28.78
N VAL A 537 -16.26 8.00 27.82
CA VAL A 537 -16.46 6.56 27.61
C VAL A 537 -15.17 5.83 27.97
N LYS A 538 -15.28 4.69 28.63
CA LYS A 538 -14.13 3.82 28.94
C LYS A 538 -14.31 2.50 28.23
N LEU A 539 -13.26 2.08 27.51
CA LEU A 539 -13.19 0.78 26.87
C LEU A 539 -11.89 0.09 27.31
N ASP A 540 -11.92 -1.23 27.35
CA ASP A 540 -10.72 -2.03 27.56
C ASP A 540 -10.73 -3.25 26.65
N ILE A 541 -9.55 -3.64 26.20
CA ILE A 541 -9.34 -4.83 25.37
C ILE A 541 -8.01 -5.47 25.70
N LYS A 542 -7.95 -6.77 25.49
CA LYS A 542 -6.71 -7.53 25.47
C LYS A 542 -6.48 -7.93 24.01
N LEU A 543 -5.46 -7.32 23.40
CA LEU A 543 -5.04 -7.65 22.04
C LEU A 543 -3.95 -8.71 22.07
N ASP A 544 -4.14 -9.75 21.32
CA ASP A 544 -3.15 -10.77 21.07
C ASP A 544 -1.97 -10.21 20.26
N PRO A 545 -0.82 -10.88 20.22
CA PRO A 545 0.30 -10.42 19.42
C PRO A 545 -0.12 -10.23 17.96
N LYS A 546 0.28 -9.11 17.37
CA LYS A 546 0.02 -8.76 15.96
C LYS A 546 -1.44 -8.45 15.61
N ALA A 547 -2.35 -8.56 16.59
CA ALA A 547 -3.76 -8.23 16.39
C ALA A 547 -4.00 -6.71 16.28
N VAL A 548 -5.09 -6.37 15.61
CA VAL A 548 -5.60 -5.01 15.42
C VAL A 548 -7.05 -4.95 15.89
N VAL A 549 -7.45 -3.83 16.49
CA VAL A 549 -8.86 -3.56 16.76
C VAL A 549 -9.27 -2.24 16.12
N PHE A 550 -10.43 -2.23 15.48
CA PHE A 550 -11.12 -1.02 15.08
C PHE A 550 -12.39 -0.88 15.90
N TYR A 551 -12.67 0.33 16.38
CA TYR A 551 -13.92 0.69 17.04
C TYR A 551 -14.65 1.74 16.25
N GLU A 552 -15.95 1.54 16.10
CA GLU A 552 -16.94 2.55 15.74
C GLU A 552 -17.83 2.83 16.95
N ILE A 553 -17.85 4.07 17.40
CA ILE A 553 -18.56 4.45 18.63
C ILE A 553 -19.56 5.55 18.28
N THR A 554 -20.84 5.24 18.49
CA THR A 554 -21.97 6.11 18.15
C THR A 554 -22.91 6.30 19.34
N GLN A 555 -23.65 7.39 19.33
CA GLN A 555 -24.65 7.64 20.37
C GLN A 555 -25.82 6.64 20.27
N VAL A 556 -26.26 6.12 21.40
CA VAL A 556 -27.55 5.42 21.51
C VAL A 556 -28.64 6.48 21.75
N LYS A 557 -29.53 6.62 20.79
CA LYS A 557 -30.67 7.54 20.85
C LYS A 557 -31.80 6.97 21.68
#